data_c481f910b82480e73db6673b3e3682c2
#
_entry.id   c481f910b82480e73db6673b3e3682c2
#
_cell.length_a   1.000
_cell.length_b   1.000
_cell.length_c   1.000
_cell.angle_alpha   90.00
_cell.angle_beta   90.00
_cell.angle_gamma   90.00
#
_symmetry.space_group_name_H-M   'P 1'
#
loop_
_entity.id
_entity.type
_entity.pdbx_description
1 polymer ?
#
loop_
_entity_poly.entity_id
_entity_poly.type
_entity_poly.pdbx_seq_one_letter_code
_entity_poly.pdbx_strand_id
1 'polypeptide(L)'
;MDLILVDTRLEGREKQLGGKDTTGKTAVDTAVWKSSGRTLLGLEQQQWLLEQLQQSKATWKILANQVMMMQVEAQALGLATNLDAWDGYPAEREKIYTFLQSKGIKNLVVLTGDIHCSWAANLTFNPFDSTKYSRLTGEGSLAVEFVTPSISSANIDELLNVKGR
;
A
#
# COMPACT_ATOMS: atom_id res chain seq x y z
N MET A 1 -22.81 -2.12 -0.20
CA MET A 1 -21.42 -1.74 -0.50
C MET A 1 -21.15 -0.42 0.16
N ASP A 2 -20.06 -0.31 0.93
CA ASP A 2 -19.61 0.94 1.51
C ASP A 2 -18.34 1.41 0.80
N LEU A 3 -18.29 2.68 0.47
CA LEU A 3 -17.12 3.34 -0.09
C LEU A 3 -16.48 4.21 0.99
N ILE A 4 -15.24 3.93 1.31
CA ILE A 4 -14.43 4.63 2.31
C ILE A 4 -13.30 5.31 1.53
N LEU A 5 -13.21 6.63 1.62
CA LEU A 5 -12.17 7.40 0.96
C LEU A 5 -11.21 7.96 2.00
N VAL A 6 -9.91 7.71 1.84
CA VAL A 6 -8.85 8.28 2.67
C VAL A 6 -8.02 9.27 1.89
N ASP A 7 -7.39 10.20 2.58
CA ASP A 7 -6.38 11.11 2.04
C ASP A 7 -5.00 10.66 2.49
N THR A 8 -4.19 10.21 1.54
CA THR A 8 -2.81 9.77 1.77
C THR A 8 -1.79 10.82 1.32
N ARG A 9 -2.23 12.03 0.96
CA ARG A 9 -1.37 13.06 0.38
C ARG A 9 -1.23 14.32 1.24
N LEU A 10 -2.31 14.78 1.82
CA LEU A 10 -2.36 16.07 2.50
C LEU A 10 -2.54 15.94 4.02
N GLU A 11 -3.51 15.12 4.45
CA GLU A 11 -3.90 15.01 5.84
C GLU A 11 -3.04 14.05 6.64
N GLY A 12 -2.40 14.54 7.70
CA GLY A 12 -1.72 13.72 8.70
C GLY A 12 -0.45 12.98 8.25
N ARG A 13 -0.11 13.09 6.97
CA ARG A 13 1.01 12.38 6.37
C ARG A 13 2.35 12.89 6.92
N GLU A 14 3.14 12.02 7.50
CA GLU A 14 4.54 12.32 7.80
C GLU A 14 5.38 12.41 6.52
N LYS A 15 6.44 13.23 6.62
CA LYS A 15 7.37 13.42 5.50
C LYS A 15 7.88 12.07 4.98
N GLN A 16 7.83 11.92 3.66
CA GLN A 16 8.42 10.79 2.96
C GLN A 16 9.90 10.62 3.35
N LEU A 17 10.29 9.38 3.61
CA LEU A 17 11.68 9.03 3.77
C LEU A 17 12.34 8.89 2.40
N GLY A 18 13.63 9.07 2.40
CA GLY A 18 14.45 8.95 1.20
C GLY A 18 15.08 10.28 0.84
N GLY A 19 16.20 10.18 0.26
CA GLY A 19 17.07 11.20 -0.28
C GLY A 19 18.26 10.43 -0.85
N LYS A 20 18.92 10.98 -1.85
CA LYS A 20 20.17 10.41 -2.32
C LYS A 20 21.26 10.79 -1.32
N ASP A 21 22.01 9.81 -0.84
CA ASP A 21 23.25 10.06 -0.13
C ASP A 21 24.31 10.66 -1.10
N THR A 22 25.50 10.97 -0.58
CA THR A 22 26.61 11.50 -1.39
C THR A 22 27.09 10.55 -2.49
N THR A 23 26.66 9.27 -2.45
CA THR A 23 26.97 8.25 -3.48
C THR A 23 25.82 8.05 -4.47
N GLY A 24 24.73 8.80 -4.32
CA GLY A 24 23.53 8.67 -5.16
C GLY A 24 22.62 7.51 -4.78
N LYS A 25 22.91 6.76 -3.71
CA LYS A 25 22.05 5.69 -3.18
C LYS A 25 21.03 6.26 -2.22
N THR A 26 19.82 5.73 -2.26
CA THR A 26 18.80 6.04 -1.26
C THR A 26 19.19 5.36 0.06
N ALA A 27 19.72 6.15 1.00
CA ALA A 27 19.96 5.68 2.34
C ALA A 27 18.70 5.93 3.18
N VAL A 28 18.12 4.88 3.70
CA VAL A 28 17.00 4.95 4.64
C VAL A 28 17.43 4.32 5.95
N ASP A 29 17.37 5.11 7.02
CA ASP A 29 17.56 4.56 8.36
C ASP A 29 16.41 3.58 8.65
N THR A 30 16.76 2.30 8.77
CA THR A 30 15.79 1.22 8.99
C THR A 30 15.01 1.40 10.29
N ALA A 31 15.61 1.96 11.32
CA ALA A 31 14.93 2.22 12.59
C ALA A 31 13.86 3.30 12.42
N VAL A 32 14.17 4.36 11.70
CA VAL A 32 13.20 5.42 11.37
C VAL A 32 12.11 4.88 10.44
N TRP A 33 12.49 4.14 9.40
CA TRP A 33 11.53 3.56 8.44
C TRP A 33 10.50 2.65 9.10
N LYS A 34 10.95 1.78 10.02
CA LYS A 34 10.09 0.83 10.73
C LYS A 34 9.49 1.38 12.03
N SER A 35 9.70 2.65 12.33
CA SER A 35 9.15 3.28 13.54
C SER A 35 7.62 3.13 13.59
N SER A 36 7.12 2.71 14.75
CA SER A 36 5.68 2.57 14.99
C SER A 36 4.92 3.89 15.01
N GLY A 37 5.63 5.01 15.12
CA GLY A 37 5.05 6.34 15.06
C GLY A 37 4.87 6.88 13.64
N ARG A 38 5.53 6.26 12.63
CA ARG A 38 5.36 6.73 11.25
C ARG A 38 3.96 6.48 10.74
N THR A 39 3.38 7.52 10.16
CA THR A 39 2.00 7.49 9.66
C THR A 39 1.86 8.10 8.27
N LEU A 40 1.05 7.48 7.44
CA LEU A 40 0.60 7.97 6.14
C LEU A 40 -0.74 8.69 6.23
N LEU A 41 -1.59 8.24 7.16
CA LEU A 41 -2.94 8.76 7.34
C LEU A 41 -3.03 9.80 8.47
N GLY A 42 -2.06 9.83 9.38
CA GLY A 42 -2.22 10.52 10.65
C GLY A 42 -3.10 9.74 11.63
N LEU A 43 -2.99 10.04 12.91
CA LEU A 43 -3.69 9.26 13.94
C LEU A 43 -5.21 9.38 13.85
N GLU A 44 -5.73 10.57 13.57
CA GLU A 44 -7.17 10.81 13.51
C GLU A 44 -7.82 10.07 12.35
N GLN A 45 -7.26 10.19 11.15
CA GLN A 45 -7.79 9.52 9.97
C GLN A 45 -7.61 8.00 10.06
N GLN A 46 -6.48 7.52 10.61
CA GLN A 46 -6.29 6.09 10.85
C GLN A 46 -7.38 5.54 11.77
N GLN A 47 -7.64 6.21 12.91
CA GLN A 47 -8.68 5.78 13.84
C GLN A 47 -10.05 5.78 13.17
N TRP A 48 -10.40 6.86 12.47
CA TRP A 48 -11.63 6.96 11.71
C TRP A 48 -11.78 5.80 10.70
N LEU A 49 -10.73 5.49 9.93
CA LEU A 49 -10.74 4.38 8.97
C LEU A 49 -11.05 3.05 9.66
N LEU A 50 -10.39 2.76 10.78
CA LEU A 50 -10.60 1.52 11.52
C LEU A 50 -12.04 1.42 12.06
N GLU A 51 -12.61 2.52 12.54
CA GLU A 51 -14.00 2.60 12.99
C GLU A 51 -14.99 2.37 11.84
N GLN A 52 -14.77 2.99 10.66
CA GLN A 52 -15.61 2.77 9.49
C GLN A 52 -15.60 1.30 9.06
N LEU A 53 -14.43 0.68 9.01
CA LEU A 53 -14.28 -0.73 8.66
C LEU A 53 -14.98 -1.65 9.66
N GLN A 54 -14.90 -1.35 10.95
CA GLN A 54 -15.54 -2.15 12.01
C GLN A 54 -17.06 -2.01 12.02
N GLN A 55 -17.56 -0.80 11.78
CA GLN A 55 -19.01 -0.50 11.83
C GLN A 55 -19.75 -0.94 10.57
N SER A 56 -19.06 -1.09 9.45
CA SER A 56 -19.65 -1.45 8.17
C SER A 56 -20.40 -2.78 8.24
N LYS A 57 -21.67 -2.75 7.85
CA LYS A 57 -22.53 -3.93 7.68
C LYS A 57 -22.59 -4.40 6.22
N ALA A 58 -21.95 -3.68 5.32
CA ALA A 58 -21.96 -4.01 3.90
C ALA A 58 -21.18 -5.29 3.62
N THR A 59 -21.68 -6.08 2.68
CA THR A 59 -20.96 -7.28 2.18
C THR A 59 -19.61 -6.91 1.60
N TRP A 60 -19.57 -5.85 0.78
CA TRP A 60 -18.36 -5.33 0.17
C TRP A 60 -17.99 -3.97 0.76
N LYS A 61 -16.73 -3.81 1.12
CA LYS A 61 -16.12 -2.56 1.54
C LYS A 61 -15.08 -2.17 0.50
N ILE A 62 -15.18 -0.95 0.00
CA ILE A 62 -14.25 -0.40 -0.98
C ILE A 62 -13.45 0.69 -0.28
N LEU A 63 -12.15 0.53 -0.20
CA LEU A 63 -11.23 1.56 0.26
C LEU A 63 -10.62 2.25 -0.95
N ALA A 64 -11.01 3.49 -1.19
CA ALA A 64 -10.37 4.34 -2.19
C ALA A 64 -9.16 5.02 -1.57
N ASN A 65 -8.01 4.76 -2.13
CA ASN A 65 -6.68 5.10 -1.62
C ASN A 65 -5.83 5.64 -2.79
N GLN A 66 -4.98 6.62 -2.56
CA GLN A 66 -4.25 7.27 -3.66
C GLN A 66 -2.99 6.51 -4.04
N VAL A 67 -2.29 5.91 -3.07
CA VAL A 67 -0.98 5.28 -3.27
C VAL A 67 -1.01 3.79 -3.01
N MET A 68 -0.18 3.03 -3.71
CA MET A 68 -0.16 1.57 -3.69
C MET A 68 0.08 1.01 -2.29
N MET A 69 -0.79 0.08 -1.87
CA MET A 69 -0.76 -0.56 -0.55
C MET A 69 -0.06 -1.93 -0.58
N MET A 70 -0.11 -2.64 -1.70
CA MET A 70 0.60 -3.91 -1.85
C MET A 70 2.11 -3.72 -1.71
N GLN A 71 2.78 -4.80 -1.30
CA GLN A 71 4.24 -4.85 -1.22
C GLN A 71 4.82 -5.33 -2.55
N VAL A 72 5.81 -4.64 -3.05
CA VAL A 72 6.55 -5.04 -4.26
C VAL A 72 8.01 -5.27 -3.91
N GLU A 73 8.55 -6.41 -4.33
CA GLU A 73 9.99 -6.69 -4.23
C GLU A 73 10.75 -5.90 -5.30
N ALA A 74 10.72 -4.57 -5.16
CA ALA A 74 11.25 -3.63 -6.14
C ALA A 74 12.73 -3.91 -6.47
N GLN A 75 13.52 -4.33 -5.47
CA GLN A 75 14.94 -4.65 -5.64
C GLN A 75 15.16 -5.85 -6.56
N ALA A 76 14.29 -6.85 -6.55
CA ALA A 76 14.34 -7.99 -7.49
C ALA A 76 14.09 -7.55 -8.94
N LEU A 77 13.43 -6.40 -9.13
CA LEU A 77 13.19 -5.78 -10.43
C LEU A 77 14.26 -4.73 -10.78
N GLY A 78 15.30 -4.57 -9.96
CA GLY A 78 16.31 -3.52 -10.13
C GLY A 78 15.81 -2.10 -9.83
N LEU A 79 14.68 -1.98 -9.14
CA LEU A 79 14.05 -0.71 -8.79
C LEU A 79 14.28 -0.38 -7.30
N ALA A 80 14.22 0.90 -6.98
CA ALA A 80 14.19 1.35 -5.58
C ALA A 80 12.80 1.10 -4.96
N THR A 81 12.77 0.82 -3.66
CA THR A 81 11.50 0.76 -2.92
C THR A 81 10.77 2.10 -2.99
N ASN A 82 9.51 2.08 -3.33
CA ASN A 82 8.68 3.29 -3.39
C ASN A 82 8.25 3.72 -1.98
N LEU A 83 9.04 4.58 -1.36
CA LEU A 83 8.79 5.10 -0.02
C LEU A 83 7.71 6.20 0.01
N ASP A 84 7.21 6.61 -1.15
CA ASP A 84 6.07 7.51 -1.26
C ASP A 84 4.73 6.78 -1.08
N ALA A 85 4.70 5.48 -1.32
CA ALA A 85 3.57 4.58 -1.10
C ALA A 85 3.59 3.96 0.31
N TRP A 86 2.71 3.02 0.58
CA TRP A 86 2.61 2.32 1.86
C TRP A 86 3.88 1.55 2.26
N ASP A 87 4.78 1.27 1.33
CA ASP A 87 6.09 0.71 1.66
C ASP A 87 6.98 1.69 2.44
N GLY A 88 6.67 2.99 2.40
CA GLY A 88 7.30 3.99 3.26
C GLY A 88 6.75 4.03 4.70
N TYR A 89 5.64 3.34 4.96
CA TYR A 89 4.91 3.36 6.24
C TYR A 89 4.50 1.95 6.70
N PRO A 90 5.45 1.01 6.77
CA PRO A 90 5.15 -0.41 6.98
C PRO A 90 4.47 -0.68 8.32
N ALA A 91 4.82 0.04 9.37
CA ALA A 91 4.22 -0.15 10.68
C ALA A 91 2.74 0.23 10.73
N GLU A 92 2.33 1.29 10.04
CA GLU A 92 0.92 1.65 9.95
C GLU A 92 0.12 0.67 9.09
N ARG A 93 0.67 0.25 7.95
CA ARG A 93 0.06 -0.82 7.14
C ARG A 93 -0.17 -2.09 7.96
N GLU A 94 0.82 -2.50 8.74
CA GLU A 94 0.72 -3.67 9.62
C GLU A 94 -0.35 -3.51 10.71
N LYS A 95 -0.52 -2.31 11.27
CA LYS A 95 -1.62 -2.02 12.21
C LYS A 95 -2.98 -2.23 11.56
N ILE A 96 -3.18 -1.74 10.33
CA ILE A 96 -4.43 -1.92 9.59
C ILE A 96 -4.66 -3.42 9.31
N TYR A 97 -3.65 -4.14 8.85
CA TYR A 97 -3.76 -5.58 8.58
C TYR A 97 -4.08 -6.39 9.84
N THR A 98 -3.42 -6.07 10.95
CA THR A 98 -3.69 -6.69 12.26
C THR A 98 -5.13 -6.42 12.71
N PHE A 99 -5.63 -5.22 12.47
CA PHE A 99 -7.00 -4.88 12.78
C PHE A 99 -8.00 -5.67 11.93
N LEU A 100 -7.79 -5.74 10.60
CA LEU A 100 -8.64 -6.53 9.70
C LEU A 100 -8.71 -7.99 10.16
N GLN A 101 -7.57 -8.59 10.47
CA GLN A 101 -7.49 -9.97 10.94
C GLN A 101 -8.16 -10.16 12.29
N SER A 102 -7.85 -9.33 13.27
CA SER A 102 -8.37 -9.46 14.64
C SER A 102 -9.88 -9.25 14.74
N LYS A 103 -10.45 -8.41 13.87
CA LYS A 103 -11.89 -8.15 13.81
C LYS A 103 -12.62 -9.06 12.82
N GLY A 104 -11.91 -9.92 12.10
CA GLY A 104 -12.49 -10.80 11.10
C GLY A 104 -13.16 -10.04 9.95
N ILE A 105 -12.64 -8.85 9.61
CA ILE A 105 -13.18 -8.02 8.53
C ILE A 105 -12.82 -8.66 7.19
N LYS A 106 -13.85 -8.92 6.38
CA LYS A 106 -13.71 -9.58 5.08
C LYS A 106 -14.26 -8.71 3.96
N ASN A 107 -13.98 -9.13 2.72
CA ASN A 107 -14.50 -8.50 1.51
C ASN A 107 -14.10 -7.02 1.40
N LEU A 108 -12.87 -6.70 1.78
CA LEU A 108 -12.25 -5.41 1.55
C LEU A 108 -11.56 -5.42 0.18
N VAL A 109 -11.89 -4.44 -0.65
CA VAL A 109 -11.25 -4.17 -1.94
C VAL A 109 -10.62 -2.79 -1.84
N VAL A 110 -9.34 -2.69 -2.14
CA VAL A 110 -8.61 -1.42 -2.20
C VAL A 110 -8.49 -1.01 -3.67
N LEU A 111 -8.86 0.22 -3.97
CA LEU A 111 -8.72 0.82 -5.29
C LEU A 111 -7.69 1.93 -5.21
N THR A 112 -6.69 1.85 -6.08
CA THR A 112 -5.50 2.71 -6.05
C THR A 112 -5.15 3.22 -7.46
N GLY A 113 -4.44 4.33 -7.51
CA GLY A 113 -3.83 4.88 -8.72
C GLY A 113 -2.33 5.09 -8.57
N ASP A 114 -1.83 6.23 -9.05
CA ASP A 114 -0.49 6.81 -8.82
C ASP A 114 0.67 6.17 -9.59
N ILE A 115 0.79 4.87 -9.66
CA ILE A 115 2.01 4.18 -10.12
C ILE A 115 2.13 4.04 -11.65
N HIS A 116 1.20 4.59 -12.40
CA HIS A 116 1.21 4.62 -13.87
C HIS A 116 1.22 3.25 -14.56
N CYS A 117 0.74 2.22 -13.89
CA CYS A 117 0.55 0.88 -14.45
C CYS A 117 -0.55 0.13 -13.71
N SER A 118 -1.05 -0.94 -14.31
CA SER A 118 -2.11 -1.77 -13.73
C SER A 118 -1.52 -2.90 -12.90
N TRP A 119 -2.06 -3.08 -11.70
CA TRP A 119 -1.74 -4.21 -10.83
C TRP A 119 -3.00 -4.80 -10.22
N ALA A 120 -2.96 -6.08 -9.94
CA ALA A 120 -3.93 -6.75 -9.09
C ALA A 120 -3.20 -7.69 -8.14
N ALA A 121 -3.41 -7.55 -6.84
CA ALA A 121 -2.72 -8.36 -5.85
C ALA A 121 -3.58 -8.60 -4.62
N ASN A 122 -3.29 -9.70 -3.94
CA ASN A 122 -3.75 -9.93 -2.58
C ASN A 122 -2.91 -9.09 -1.61
N LEU A 123 -3.58 -8.46 -0.66
CA LEU A 123 -2.95 -7.78 0.46
C LEU A 123 -2.76 -8.78 1.61
N THR A 124 -1.54 -8.92 2.06
CA THR A 124 -1.12 -9.87 3.10
C THR A 124 0.03 -9.28 3.91
N PHE A 125 0.29 -9.81 5.10
CA PHE A 125 1.41 -9.35 5.94
C PHE A 125 2.76 -9.46 5.24
N ASN A 126 2.99 -10.58 4.54
CA ASN A 126 4.20 -10.79 3.76
C ASN A 126 3.90 -11.67 2.53
N PRO A 127 3.79 -11.08 1.33
CA PRO A 127 3.49 -11.81 0.10
C PRO A 127 4.64 -12.72 -0.37
N PHE A 128 5.83 -12.60 0.24
CA PHE A 128 7.04 -13.36 -0.11
C PHE A 128 7.27 -14.55 0.81
N ASP A 129 6.50 -14.69 1.88
CA ASP A 129 6.57 -15.80 2.83
C ASP A 129 5.55 -16.88 2.47
N SER A 130 6.00 -17.91 1.76
CA SER A 130 5.14 -19.04 1.32
C SER A 130 4.58 -19.88 2.47
N THR A 131 5.06 -19.70 3.70
CA THR A 131 4.50 -20.38 4.89
C THR A 131 3.26 -19.66 5.41
N LYS A 132 3.05 -18.41 5.03
CA LYS A 132 1.96 -17.56 5.51
C LYS A 132 0.98 -17.13 4.43
N TYR A 133 1.40 -17.21 3.17
CA TYR A 133 0.59 -16.80 2.04
C TYR A 133 0.75 -17.75 0.85
N SER A 134 -0.35 -18.21 0.29
CA SER A 134 -0.39 -19.05 -0.91
C SER A 134 -0.89 -18.25 -2.11
N ARG A 135 -0.05 -18.07 -3.11
CA ARG A 135 -0.44 -17.41 -4.37
C ARG A 135 -1.49 -18.20 -5.16
N LEU A 136 -1.51 -19.51 -5.00
CA LEU A 136 -2.42 -20.39 -5.74
C LEU A 136 -3.84 -20.38 -5.16
N THR A 137 -3.96 -20.35 -3.83
CA THR A 137 -5.25 -20.46 -3.14
C THR A 137 -5.74 -19.13 -2.61
N GLY A 138 -4.86 -18.13 -2.48
CA GLY A 138 -5.13 -16.88 -1.79
C GLY A 138 -5.17 -17.00 -0.27
N GLU A 139 -4.82 -18.17 0.29
CA GLU A 139 -4.75 -18.34 1.75
C GLU A 139 -3.76 -17.37 2.36
N GLY A 140 -4.12 -16.74 3.49
CA GLY A 140 -3.34 -15.68 4.12
C GLY A 140 -3.64 -14.27 3.60
N SER A 141 -4.56 -14.12 2.63
CA SER A 141 -5.03 -12.81 2.15
C SER A 141 -5.98 -12.16 3.15
N LEU A 142 -5.83 -10.85 3.31
CA LEU A 142 -6.68 -10.00 4.16
C LEU A 142 -7.64 -9.16 3.32
N ALA A 143 -7.20 -8.74 2.14
CA ALA A 143 -7.91 -7.92 1.19
C ALA A 143 -7.34 -8.13 -0.22
N VAL A 144 -7.92 -7.45 -1.21
CA VAL A 144 -7.37 -7.37 -2.57
C VAL A 144 -7.17 -5.92 -2.95
N GLU A 145 -6.15 -5.63 -3.74
CA GLU A 145 -5.92 -4.31 -4.31
C GLU A 145 -5.93 -4.36 -5.83
N PHE A 146 -6.60 -3.39 -6.42
CA PHE A 146 -6.54 -3.09 -7.84
C PHE A 146 -5.96 -1.71 -8.04
N VAL A 147 -4.85 -1.63 -8.75
CA VAL A 147 -4.18 -0.39 -9.13
C VAL A 147 -4.52 -0.11 -10.59
N THR A 148 -4.95 1.11 -10.87
CA THR A 148 -5.31 1.54 -12.22
C THR A 148 -4.22 2.45 -12.79
N PRO A 149 -3.94 2.37 -14.10
CA PRO A 149 -3.06 3.34 -14.76
C PRO A 149 -3.73 4.70 -14.85
N SER A 150 -2.95 5.71 -15.18
CA SER A 150 -3.47 7.05 -15.51
C SER A 150 -4.26 7.01 -16.83
N ILE A 151 -5.19 7.98 -16.97
CA ILE A 151 -5.94 8.17 -18.21
C ILE A 151 -5.16 9.05 -19.20
N SER A 152 -4.40 10.02 -18.69
CA SER A 152 -3.75 11.09 -19.49
C SER A 152 -2.27 11.29 -19.22
N SER A 153 -1.72 10.70 -18.16
CA SER A 153 -0.27 10.73 -17.91
C SER A 153 0.43 9.58 -18.61
N ALA A 154 1.73 9.74 -18.89
CA ALA A 154 2.56 8.68 -19.44
C ALA A 154 2.54 7.42 -18.55
N ASN A 155 2.52 6.25 -19.19
CA ASN A 155 2.66 4.98 -18.48
C ASN A 155 4.12 4.74 -18.08
N ILE A 156 4.34 3.75 -17.20
CA ILE A 156 5.68 3.46 -16.68
C ILE A 156 6.65 2.98 -17.78
N ASP A 157 6.19 2.29 -18.79
CA ASP A 157 6.96 1.86 -19.94
C ASP A 157 7.45 3.07 -20.80
N GLU A 158 6.64 4.10 -20.95
CA GLU A 158 7.01 5.35 -21.58
C GLU A 158 8.04 6.12 -20.73
N LEU A 159 7.84 6.19 -19.42
CA LEU A 159 8.76 6.85 -18.49
C LEU A 159 10.13 6.17 -18.43
N LEU A 160 10.17 4.85 -18.56
CA LEU A 160 11.41 4.07 -18.56
C LEU A 160 12.02 3.92 -19.94
N ASN A 161 11.46 4.54 -21.00
CA ASN A 161 11.88 4.37 -22.40
C ASN A 161 11.96 2.88 -22.82
N VAL A 162 11.16 2.02 -22.21
CA VAL A 162 11.06 0.62 -22.60
C VAL A 162 10.21 0.57 -23.87
N LYS A 163 10.87 0.69 -25.03
CA LYS A 163 10.19 0.46 -26.29
C LYS A 163 9.63 -0.96 -26.28
N GLY A 164 8.31 -1.06 -26.40
CA GLY A 164 7.63 -2.34 -26.44
C GLY A 164 8.27 -3.28 -27.46
N ARG A 165 8.54 -4.49 -27.02
CA ARG A 165 8.91 -5.60 -27.90
C ARG A 165 7.64 -6.20 -28.47
#